data_bf3ea62c4149a910785b6a9cc3f2e47c
#
_entry.id   bf3ea62c4149a910785b6a9cc3f2e47c
#
_cell.length_a   1.000
_cell.length_b   1.000
_cell.length_c   1.000
_cell.angle_alpha   90.00
_cell.angle_beta   90.00
_cell.angle_gamma   90.00
#
_symmetry.space_group_name_H-M   'P 1'
#
loop_
_entity.id
_entity.type
_entity.pdbx_description
1 polymer ?
#
loop_
_entity_poly.entity_id
_entity_poly.type
_entity_poly.pdbx_seq_one_letter_code
_entity_poly.pdbx_strand_id
1 'polypeptide(L)'
;ELGADDYVTKPFSLEEVVARIRAILRRTRQEGDDNPIIRVGDLEVNDDSHDVIRHGQVIDLSPTEYKLLRYLMDNEGRVVSKAQILDHVWQYDWGGDAAIVESYISYLRKKIDGITFINDQGEEEKVTRLIQTKRAVGYMIRAPRD
;
A
#
# COMPACT_ATOMS: atom_id res chain seq x y z
N GLU A 1 8.12 20.32 2.81
CA GLU A 1 7.62 20.74 2.74
C GLU A 1 7.55 21.05 2.74
N LEU A 2 8.10 20.77 3.21
CA LEU A 2 7.57 21.30 3.41
C LEU A 2 7.13 21.56 3.05
N GLY A 3 7.32 21.49 3.14
CA GLY A 3 6.64 22.05 3.06
C GLY A 3 6.10 22.03 2.87
N ALA A 4 6.35 22.10 2.93
CA ALA A 4 5.66 22.46 3.05
C ALA A 4 5.06 22.42 2.94
N ASP A 5 5.35 22.36 3.09
CA ASP A 5 4.71 22.59 3.35
C ASP A 5 4.19 22.58 3.54
N ASP A 6 4.57 22.57 3.78
CA ASP A 6 4.11 22.78 4.31
C ASP A 6 3.71 22.77 4.71
N TYR A 7 4.11 22.78 5.11
CA TYR A 7 3.74 22.98 5.83
C TYR A 7 3.37 22.89 6.37
N VAL A 8 3.56 23.04 6.66
CA VAL A 8 3.18 22.97 7.31
C VAL A 8 2.86 23.09 7.89
N THR A 9 3.08 23.87 7.68
CA THR A 9 2.60 23.89 8.52
C THR A 9 1.92 23.33 9.02
N LYS A 10 2.11 23.54 8.80
CA LYS A 10 1.15 22.86 9.50
C LYS A 10 1.75 21.87 10.48
N PRO A 11 1.05 21.45 11.50
CA PRO A 11 1.63 20.50 12.43
C PRO A 11 1.84 19.14 11.77
N PHE A 12 2.98 18.58 11.97
CA PHE A 12 3.23 17.23 11.50
C PHE A 12 2.53 16.25 12.41
N SER A 13 2.07 15.14 11.85
CA SER A 13 1.56 14.09 12.69
C SER A 13 2.75 13.42 13.38
N LEU A 14 2.53 12.95 14.58
CA LEU A 14 3.55 12.24 15.31
C LEU A 14 3.97 10.97 14.55
N GLU A 15 3.02 10.32 13.90
CA GLU A 15 3.28 9.14 13.10
C GLU A 15 4.29 9.41 12.00
N GLU A 16 4.15 10.55 11.35
CA GLU A 16 5.03 10.92 10.27
C GLU A 16 6.46 11.11 10.76
N VAL A 17 6.60 11.80 11.87
CA VAL A 17 7.91 12.01 12.48
C VAL A 17 8.54 10.69 12.90
N VAL A 18 7.77 9.82 13.54
CA VAL A 18 8.25 8.53 13.97
C VAL A 18 8.68 7.68 12.78
N ALA A 19 7.91 7.71 11.70
CA ALA A 19 8.25 6.94 10.50
C ALA A 19 9.58 7.39 9.91
N ARG A 20 9.83 8.69 9.89
CA ARG A 20 11.10 9.21 9.39
C ARG A 20 12.26 8.80 10.26
N ILE A 21 12.08 8.84 11.56
CA ILE A 21 13.12 8.43 12.49
C ILE A 21 13.43 6.96 12.32
N ARG A 22 12.42 6.14 12.17
CA ARG A 22 12.62 4.71 11.94
C ARG A 22 13.40 4.43 10.67
N ALA A 23 13.08 5.17 9.61
CA ALA A 23 13.77 5.01 8.34
C ALA A 23 15.25 5.36 8.48
N ILE A 24 15.55 6.44 9.17
CA ILE A 24 16.93 6.84 9.41
C ILE A 24 17.69 5.81 10.22
N LEU A 25 17.07 5.33 11.29
CA LEU A 25 17.69 4.33 12.14
C LEU A 25 17.94 3.03 11.41
N ARG A 26 17.02 2.62 10.56
CA ARG A 26 17.22 1.43 9.74
C ARG A 26 18.43 1.57 8.85
N ARG A 27 18.55 2.69 8.17
CA ARG A 27 19.70 2.93 7.30
C ARG A 27 21.00 2.85 8.06
N THR A 28 20.98 3.39 9.25
CA THR A 28 22.20 3.41 10.06
C THR A 28 22.60 2.02 10.53
N ARG A 29 21.60 1.20 10.88
CA ARG A 29 21.88 -0.11 11.46
C ARG A 29 22.14 -1.20 10.46
N GLN A 30 21.47 -1.14 9.33
CA GLN A 30 21.49 -2.24 8.37
C GLN A 30 22.02 -1.80 7.04
N GLU A 31 23.21 -1.37 7.09
CA GLU A 31 23.90 -0.94 5.89
C GLU A 31 23.89 -2.06 4.86
N GLY A 32 23.33 -1.80 3.69
CA GLY A 32 23.20 -2.80 2.66
C GLY A 32 21.89 -3.55 2.65
N ASP A 33 21.23 -3.67 3.82
CA ASP A 33 19.93 -4.31 3.90
C ASP A 33 18.81 -3.31 4.02
N ASP A 34 19.18 -2.07 4.09
CA ASP A 34 18.29 -0.99 4.37
C ASP A 34 17.56 -0.56 3.12
N ASN A 35 16.76 -1.44 2.63
CA ASN A 35 16.09 -1.26 1.36
C ASN A 35 14.65 -0.79 1.60
N PRO A 36 14.28 0.42 1.14
CA PRO A 36 12.92 0.90 1.34
C PRO A 36 11.89 0.19 0.48
N ILE A 37 12.31 -0.71 -0.37
CA ILE A 37 11.39 -1.40 -1.27
C ILE A 37 10.75 -2.58 -0.56
N ILE A 38 9.42 -2.60 -0.57
CA ILE A 38 8.63 -3.65 0.02
C ILE A 38 7.95 -4.40 -1.12
N ARG A 39 8.01 -5.72 -1.08
CA ARG A 39 7.47 -6.54 -2.16
C ARG A 39 6.43 -7.52 -1.68
N VAL A 40 5.40 -7.69 -2.50
CA VAL A 40 4.45 -8.78 -2.36
C VAL A 40 4.27 -9.34 -3.77
N GLY A 41 4.79 -10.55 -4.00
CA GLY A 41 4.79 -11.11 -5.33
C GLY A 41 5.57 -10.22 -6.29
N ASP A 42 4.92 -9.80 -7.36
CA ASP A 42 5.52 -8.92 -8.37
C ASP A 42 5.19 -7.45 -8.17
N LEU A 43 4.59 -7.12 -7.05
CA LEU A 43 4.29 -5.75 -6.70
C LEU A 43 5.40 -5.18 -5.82
N GLU A 44 5.88 -3.98 -6.18
CA GLU A 44 6.92 -3.31 -5.41
C GLU A 44 6.45 -1.93 -5.00
N VAL A 45 6.72 -1.58 -3.76
CA VAL A 45 6.42 -0.26 -3.22
C VAL A 45 7.70 0.30 -2.63
N ASN A 46 8.04 1.52 -3.03
CA ASN A 46 9.16 2.23 -2.42
C ASN A 46 8.61 3.12 -1.33
N ASP A 47 8.89 2.76 -0.09
CA ASP A 47 8.33 3.44 1.05
C ASP A 47 8.87 4.87 1.24
N ASP A 48 10.04 5.15 0.69
CA ASP A 48 10.60 6.50 0.76
C ASP A 48 9.95 7.45 -0.25
N SER A 49 9.74 6.98 -1.46
CA SER A 49 9.19 7.83 -2.52
C SER A 49 7.70 7.63 -2.75
N HIS A 50 7.12 6.57 -2.18
CA HIS A 50 5.74 6.15 -2.39
C HIS A 50 5.46 5.71 -3.81
N ASP A 51 6.50 5.31 -4.53
CA ASP A 51 6.32 4.74 -5.87
C ASP A 51 5.78 3.33 -5.76
N VAL A 52 4.83 3.02 -6.63
CA VAL A 52 4.23 1.69 -6.70
C VAL A 52 4.44 1.18 -8.11
N ILE A 53 5.04 0.00 -8.22
CA ILE A 53 5.41 -0.56 -9.52
C ILE A 53 5.00 -2.02 -9.57
N ARG A 54 4.45 -2.42 -10.70
CA ARG A 54 4.12 -3.84 -10.93
C ARG A 54 4.42 -4.16 -12.38
N HIS A 55 5.23 -5.19 -12.62
CA HIS A 55 5.69 -5.58 -13.95
C HIS A 55 6.29 -4.39 -14.71
N GLY A 56 7.09 -3.59 -14.01
CA GLY A 56 7.72 -2.42 -14.61
C GLY A 56 6.80 -1.26 -14.88
N GLN A 57 5.52 -1.37 -14.55
CA GLN A 57 4.54 -0.31 -14.77
C GLN A 57 4.33 0.48 -13.50
N VAL A 58 4.45 1.80 -13.61
CA VAL A 58 4.20 2.69 -12.48
C VAL A 58 2.70 2.81 -12.28
N ILE A 59 2.27 2.57 -11.04
CA ILE A 59 0.85 2.64 -10.69
C ILE A 59 0.64 3.88 -9.85
N ASP A 60 -0.25 4.75 -10.32
CA ASP A 60 -0.51 6.03 -9.68
C ASP A 60 -1.65 5.89 -8.66
N LEU A 61 -1.32 6.03 -7.39
CA LEU A 61 -2.30 5.91 -6.32
C LEU A 61 -2.51 7.25 -5.63
N SER A 62 -3.73 7.49 -5.21
CA SER A 62 -4.00 8.64 -4.34
C SER A 62 -3.39 8.37 -2.97
N PRO A 63 -3.22 9.42 -2.13
CA PRO A 63 -2.66 9.21 -0.79
C PRO A 63 -3.45 8.19 0.03
N THR A 64 -4.77 8.21 -0.05
CA THR A 64 -5.61 7.26 0.68
C THR A 64 -5.43 5.85 0.15
N GLU A 65 -5.39 5.69 -1.17
CA GLU A 65 -5.14 4.39 -1.78
C GLU A 65 -3.78 3.84 -1.36
N TYR A 66 -2.78 4.70 -1.31
CA TYR A 66 -1.46 4.29 -0.88
C TYR A 66 -1.47 3.81 0.57
N LYS A 67 -2.14 4.56 1.46
CA LYS A 67 -2.25 4.15 2.86
C LYS A 67 -2.92 2.79 2.99
N LEU A 68 -3.97 2.59 2.23
CA LEU A 68 -4.69 1.31 2.25
C LEU A 68 -3.78 0.17 1.79
N LEU A 69 -3.07 0.38 0.69
CA LEU A 69 -2.15 -0.63 0.17
C LEU A 69 -1.07 -0.96 1.19
N ARG A 70 -0.46 0.07 1.79
CA ARG A 70 0.59 -0.15 2.77
C ARG A 70 0.08 -0.89 3.99
N TYR A 71 -1.12 -0.58 4.42
CA TYR A 71 -1.69 -1.29 5.55
C TYR A 71 -1.89 -2.77 5.24
N LEU A 72 -2.39 -3.07 4.04
CA LEU A 72 -2.53 -4.45 3.62
C LEU A 72 -1.17 -5.14 3.54
N MET A 73 -0.18 -4.48 2.98
CA MET A 73 1.16 -5.06 2.84
C MET A 73 1.85 -5.28 4.17
N ASP A 74 1.63 -4.38 5.13
CA ASP A 74 2.17 -4.55 6.49
C ASP A 74 1.56 -5.78 7.16
N ASN A 75 0.40 -6.21 6.71
CA ASN A 75 -0.30 -7.37 7.24
C ASN A 75 -0.36 -8.50 6.21
N GLU A 76 0.65 -8.57 5.36
CA GLU A 76 0.68 -9.56 4.30
C GLU A 76 0.40 -10.96 4.84
N GLY A 77 -0.52 -11.67 4.18
CA GLY A 77 -0.90 -13.01 4.59
C GLY A 77 -1.91 -13.07 5.73
N ARG A 78 -2.31 -11.91 6.23
CA ARG A 78 -3.31 -11.84 7.30
C ARG A 78 -4.56 -11.13 6.80
N VAL A 79 -5.69 -11.60 7.26
CA VAL A 79 -6.96 -10.95 6.94
C VAL A 79 -7.16 -9.78 7.89
N VAL A 80 -7.45 -8.61 7.33
CA VAL A 80 -7.80 -7.42 8.13
C VAL A 80 -9.25 -7.09 7.88
N SER A 81 -9.98 -6.78 8.95
CA SER A 81 -11.40 -6.49 8.87
C SER A 81 -11.64 -5.08 8.32
N LYS A 82 -12.85 -4.83 7.84
CA LYS A 82 -13.23 -3.48 7.42
C LYS A 82 -13.07 -2.49 8.55
N ALA A 83 -13.40 -2.89 9.77
CA ALA A 83 -13.28 -2.02 10.92
C ALA A 83 -11.81 -1.67 11.20
N GLN A 84 -10.92 -2.64 11.10
CA GLN A 84 -9.50 -2.39 11.27
C GLN A 84 -8.96 -1.46 10.19
N ILE A 85 -9.36 -1.68 8.95
CA ILE A 85 -8.94 -0.83 7.84
C ILE A 85 -9.45 0.59 8.04
N LEU A 86 -10.71 0.71 8.40
CA LEU A 86 -11.33 2.00 8.60
C LEU A 86 -10.63 2.79 9.69
N ASP A 87 -10.35 2.12 10.80
CA ASP A 87 -9.67 2.74 11.92
C ASP A 87 -8.26 3.18 11.58
N HIS A 88 -7.53 2.37 10.86
CA HIS A 88 -6.13 2.66 10.55
C HIS A 88 -5.98 3.70 9.45
N VAL A 89 -6.75 3.60 8.38
CA VAL A 89 -6.59 4.45 7.21
C VAL A 89 -7.32 5.77 7.34
N TRP A 90 -8.53 5.74 7.89
CA TRP A 90 -9.36 6.95 7.99
C TRP A 90 -9.36 7.60 9.37
N GLN A 91 -9.02 6.84 10.40
CA GLN A 91 -8.88 7.36 11.76
C GLN A 91 -10.10 8.16 12.19
N TYR A 92 -9.88 9.35 12.76
CA TYR A 92 -10.96 10.14 13.35
C TYR A 92 -11.86 10.82 12.35
N ASP A 93 -11.40 11.01 11.14
CA ASP A 93 -12.12 11.84 10.18
C ASP A 93 -13.29 11.14 9.58
N TRP A 94 -13.53 9.96 10.06
CA TRP A 94 -14.48 9.15 9.36
C TRP A 94 -15.79 8.99 10.12
N GLY A 95 -16.88 9.18 9.39
CA GLY A 95 -18.22 9.12 9.95
C GLY A 95 -18.80 7.75 10.13
N GLY A 96 -18.05 6.71 9.87
CA GLY A 96 -18.49 5.37 10.25
C GLY A 96 -19.14 4.51 9.19
N ASP A 97 -19.11 4.90 7.91
CA ASP A 97 -19.72 4.06 6.88
C ASP A 97 -18.67 3.14 6.26
N ALA A 98 -18.74 1.86 6.60
CA ALA A 98 -17.76 0.88 6.11
C ALA A 98 -17.80 0.67 4.61
N ALA A 99 -18.82 1.17 3.92
CA ALA A 99 -18.90 1.05 2.46
C ALA A 99 -17.74 1.76 1.77
N ILE A 100 -17.12 2.75 2.42
CA ILE A 100 -15.98 3.42 1.82
C ILE A 100 -14.79 2.47 1.66
N VAL A 101 -14.64 1.54 2.59
CA VAL A 101 -13.58 0.55 2.51
C VAL A 101 -13.75 -0.29 1.25
N GLU A 102 -14.99 -0.73 1.00
CA GLU A 102 -15.27 -1.54 -0.19
C GLU A 102 -14.96 -0.77 -1.47
N SER A 103 -15.33 0.50 -1.50
CA SER A 103 -15.07 1.33 -2.68
C SER A 103 -13.58 1.48 -2.93
N TYR A 104 -12.81 1.77 -1.89
CA TYR A 104 -11.36 1.95 -2.06
C TYR A 104 -10.65 0.64 -2.36
N ILE A 105 -11.11 -0.46 -1.81
CA ILE A 105 -10.58 -1.77 -2.19
C ILE A 105 -10.82 -2.00 -3.68
N SER A 106 -12.00 -1.64 -4.18
CA SER A 106 -12.33 -1.79 -5.59
C SER A 106 -11.40 -0.94 -6.47
N TYR A 107 -11.20 0.33 -6.10
CA TYR A 107 -10.32 1.22 -6.84
C TYR A 107 -8.89 0.68 -6.85
N LEU A 108 -8.41 0.29 -5.68
CA LEU A 108 -7.06 -0.23 -5.54
C LEU A 108 -6.87 -1.50 -6.36
N ARG A 109 -7.85 -2.39 -6.30
CA ARG A 109 -7.81 -3.64 -7.03
C ARG A 109 -7.75 -3.42 -8.54
N LYS A 110 -8.51 -2.45 -9.04
CA LYS A 110 -8.48 -2.13 -10.47
C LYS A 110 -7.10 -1.66 -10.90
N LYS A 111 -6.45 -0.87 -10.06
CA LYS A 111 -5.15 -0.30 -10.40
C LYS A 111 -4.03 -1.33 -10.28
N ILE A 112 -4.10 -2.22 -9.33
CA ILE A 112 -3.02 -3.15 -9.04
C ILE A 112 -3.26 -4.52 -9.68
N ASP A 113 -4.46 -5.05 -9.57
CA ASP A 113 -4.79 -6.38 -10.05
C ASP A 113 -5.50 -6.39 -11.39
N GLY A 114 -5.81 -5.22 -11.91
CA GLY A 114 -6.54 -5.10 -13.17
C GLY A 114 -5.68 -4.77 -14.37
N ILE A 115 -4.37 -4.80 -14.23
CA ILE A 115 -3.47 -4.48 -15.34
C ILE A 115 -3.03 -5.74 -16.07
N THR A 116 -2.44 -5.53 -17.23
CA THR A 116 -1.86 -6.61 -18.03
C THR A 116 -0.40 -6.30 -18.31
N PHE A 117 0.34 -7.31 -18.72
CA PHE A 117 1.73 -7.14 -19.08
C PHE A 117 2.04 -8.03 -20.28
N ILE A 118 3.18 -7.79 -20.92
CA ILE A 118 3.61 -8.59 -22.05
C ILE A 118 4.54 -9.66 -21.52
N ASN A 119 4.18 -10.93 -21.72
CA ASN A 119 4.98 -12.05 -21.21
C ASN A 119 6.15 -12.36 -22.15
N ASP A 120 6.91 -13.39 -21.80
CA ASP A 120 8.12 -13.77 -22.55
C ASP A 120 7.83 -14.18 -23.99
N GLN A 121 6.59 -14.62 -24.26
CA GLN A 121 6.20 -14.99 -25.61
C GLN A 121 5.65 -13.82 -26.41
N GLY A 122 5.69 -12.60 -25.84
CA GLY A 122 5.16 -11.43 -26.50
C GLY A 122 3.64 -11.33 -26.47
N GLU A 123 3.00 -12.05 -25.60
CA GLU A 123 1.54 -12.06 -25.49
C GLU A 123 1.10 -11.24 -24.28
N GLU A 124 -0.08 -10.64 -24.40
CA GLU A 124 -0.66 -9.92 -23.29
C GLU A 124 -1.24 -10.88 -22.27
N GLU A 125 -0.91 -10.65 -21.03
CA GLU A 125 -1.32 -11.54 -19.95
C GLU A 125 -1.78 -10.70 -18.76
N LYS A 126 -2.79 -11.18 -18.04
CA LYS A 126 -3.27 -10.50 -16.85
C LYS A 126 -2.38 -10.83 -15.67
N VAL A 127 -2.18 -9.83 -14.80
CA VAL A 127 -1.43 -10.06 -13.57
C VAL A 127 -2.23 -10.95 -12.64
N THR A 128 -1.53 -11.62 -11.73
CA THR A 128 -2.16 -12.46 -10.72
C THR A 128 -2.79 -11.58 -9.65
N ARG A 129 -3.95 -11.98 -9.16
CA ARG A 129 -4.63 -11.21 -8.13
C ARG A 129 -3.91 -11.34 -6.80
N LEU A 130 -3.56 -10.20 -6.22
CA LEU A 130 -2.90 -10.17 -4.92
C LEU A 130 -3.86 -9.80 -3.80
N ILE A 131 -4.83 -8.91 -4.07
CA ILE A 131 -5.78 -8.46 -3.05
C ILE A 131 -6.98 -9.38 -3.07
N GLN A 132 -7.19 -10.07 -1.95
CA GLN A 132 -8.26 -11.06 -1.84
C GLN A 132 -9.32 -10.61 -0.87
N THR A 133 -10.56 -10.98 -1.15
CA THR A 133 -11.68 -10.76 -0.24
C THR A 133 -11.92 -12.05 0.52
N LYS A 134 -11.94 -11.94 1.85
CA LYS A 134 -12.33 -13.06 2.70
C LYS A 134 -13.73 -12.77 3.19
N ARG A 135 -14.68 -13.45 2.59
CA ARG A 135 -16.10 -13.19 2.79
C ARG A 135 -16.46 -13.11 4.27
N ALA A 136 -17.18 -12.05 4.64
CA ALA A 136 -17.64 -11.83 6.01
C ALA A 136 -16.52 -11.59 7.02
N VAL A 137 -15.25 -11.60 6.61
CA VAL A 137 -14.12 -11.37 7.53
C VAL A 137 -13.38 -10.09 7.17
N GLY A 138 -12.99 -9.93 5.91
CA GLY A 138 -12.25 -8.74 5.50
C GLY A 138 -11.44 -8.96 4.23
N TYR A 139 -10.26 -8.37 4.20
CA TYR A 139 -9.42 -8.36 3.01
C TYR A 139 -7.98 -8.73 3.36
N MET A 140 -7.27 -9.22 2.38
CA MET A 140 -5.89 -9.65 2.58
C MET A 140 -5.11 -9.46 1.30
N ILE A 141 -3.82 -9.13 1.43
CA ILE A 141 -2.91 -9.15 0.29
C ILE A 141 -1.91 -10.27 0.52
N ARG A 142 -1.62 -11.00 -0.54
CA ARG A 142 -0.72 -12.14 -0.45
C ARG A 142 -0.21 -12.50 -1.83
N ALA A 143 1.08 -12.86 -1.89
CA ALA A 143 1.64 -13.36 -3.14
C ALA A 143 0.96 -14.68 -3.53
N PRO A 144 0.84 -14.96 -4.84
CA PRO A 144 0.24 -16.22 -5.26
C PRO A 144 1.08 -17.41 -4.81
N ARG A 145 0.41 -18.48 -4.49
CA ARG A 145 1.09 -19.74 -4.17
C ARG A 145 1.31 -20.52 -5.43
N ASP A 146 2.42 -21.16 -5.48
CA ASP A 146 2.72 -22.07 -6.59
C ASP A 146 2.10 -23.44 -6.39
#